data_b7f1421c3df2756ea48df5401a60a364
#
_entry.id   b7f1421c3df2756ea48df5401a60a364
#
_cell.length_a   1.000
_cell.length_b   1.000
_cell.length_c   1.000
_cell.angle_alpha   90.00
_cell.angle_beta   90.00
_cell.angle_gamma   90.00
#
_symmetry.space_group_name_H-M   'P 1'
#
loop_
_entity.id
_entity.type
_entity.pdbx_description
1 polymer ?
#
loop_
_entity_poly.entity_id
_entity_poly.type
_entity_poly.pdbx_seq_one_letter_code
_entity_poly.pdbx_strand_id
1 'polypeptide(L)'
;QYKMPNFASKDRTIMNNKLNIKIEQLKNINNIELNLPIETGLYAITGANGTGKSTIMTVISKVVRNSAFNVFQPHDYSSNSKITISYDGKENSWTKASRGWSCSSTDIISLKGFYEGSIIHGMRFIDANYDTLLKAERVNNTILTDADSFVSRNLSYILHGNYDFYTNLKRIKNRTLAQLKAFKGIPYFIEGTNGIVNQFCMSAGENMLISLLHMLNVVIVRPAKSEDVRLILIDEIELALHPSAIMRLVDFLQKLATEYNLAIYFSSHSIELLRKIKPSNIFHLQKELDNIAIVNPCYPSYATRDIYQHSGYDFLILVEDVLAKYILENIIDENALYKSKLINILPSGGWENVLKMQDDICKSNLAGVGTKVLSVLDGDVKPDFEQLYKQKGLYTNLTINFLPIHSLEKYLHEKIIVNKDADFFKEIGDRFFKVKSLKEVVDSLIKKNDDKAFYNYLIKNLKEQGIEENVFVQKVCEMIYRKEDMSKLLTFLQKTFQN
;
A
#
# COMPACT_ATOMS: atom_id res chain seq x y z
N GLN A 1 -20.66 53.45 9.07
CA GLN A 1 -19.37 52.95 9.54
C GLN A 1 -19.64 51.75 10.49
N TYR A 2 -19.63 50.52 9.94
CA TYR A 2 -19.62 49.30 10.73
C TYR A 2 -18.17 48.77 10.79
N LYS A 3 -17.58 48.76 11.97
CA LYS A 3 -16.28 48.12 12.27
C LYS A 3 -16.47 46.62 12.27
N MET A 4 -15.77 45.91 11.37
CA MET A 4 -15.60 44.45 11.45
C MET A 4 -14.67 44.10 12.60
N PRO A 5 -14.96 43.04 13.38
CA PRO A 5 -14.04 42.55 14.41
C PRO A 5 -12.86 41.82 13.76
N ASN A 6 -11.65 42.18 14.17
CA ASN A 6 -10.41 41.49 13.87
C ASN A 6 -10.47 40.07 14.44
N PHE A 7 -10.54 39.07 13.57
CA PHE A 7 -10.21 37.67 13.93
C PHE A 7 -8.68 37.57 13.97
N ALA A 8 -8.13 37.65 15.17
CA ALA A 8 -6.75 37.23 15.42
C ALA A 8 -6.61 35.77 15.03
N SER A 9 -5.77 35.49 14.06
CA SER A 9 -5.30 34.14 13.73
C SER A 9 -4.60 33.58 14.96
N LYS A 10 -5.25 32.63 15.66
CA LYS A 10 -4.53 31.79 16.59
C LYS A 10 -3.49 31.01 15.79
N ASP A 11 -2.23 31.28 16.01
CA ASP A 11 -1.13 30.43 15.61
C ASP A 11 -1.43 29.01 16.07
N ARG A 12 -1.88 28.17 15.14
CA ARG A 12 -1.88 26.72 15.34
C ARG A 12 -0.42 26.30 15.30
N THR A 13 0.18 26.20 16.47
CA THR A 13 1.40 25.38 16.66
C THR A 13 1.15 24.08 15.90
N ILE A 14 2.06 23.74 14.99
CA ILE A 14 2.00 22.49 14.22
C ILE A 14 2.07 21.35 15.25
N MET A 15 0.92 20.88 15.70
CA MET A 15 0.82 19.69 16.55
C MET A 15 1.37 18.51 15.74
N ASN A 16 2.34 17.86 16.29
CA ASN A 16 2.93 16.66 15.70
C ASN A 16 1.95 15.50 15.93
N ASN A 17 0.92 15.39 15.09
CA ASN A 17 -0.14 14.36 15.18
C ASN A 17 0.35 12.94 14.87
N LYS A 18 1.59 12.62 15.29
CA LYS A 18 2.18 11.29 15.09
C LYS A 18 2.38 10.59 16.42
N LEU A 19 1.93 9.36 16.46
CA LEU A 19 2.22 8.43 17.55
C LEU A 19 3.56 7.76 17.27
N ASN A 20 4.58 8.08 18.07
CA ASN A 20 5.88 7.45 17.99
C ASN A 20 5.92 6.24 18.92
N ILE A 21 6.35 5.10 18.41
CA ILE A 21 6.42 3.84 19.15
C ILE A 21 7.80 3.23 18.96
N LYS A 22 8.47 2.93 20.07
CA LYS A 22 9.71 2.16 20.10
C LYS A 22 9.49 0.88 20.88
N ILE A 23 9.84 -0.25 20.30
CA ILE A 23 9.74 -1.57 20.93
C ILE A 23 11.12 -2.20 20.93
N GLU A 24 11.57 -2.62 22.10
CA GLU A 24 12.86 -3.25 22.34
C GLU A 24 12.65 -4.60 23.03
N GLN A 25 13.18 -5.68 22.48
CA GLN A 25 13.19 -7.04 23.05
C GLN A 25 11.82 -7.57 23.46
N LEU A 26 10.83 -7.54 22.53
CA LEU A 26 9.48 -8.06 22.76
C LEU A 26 9.14 -9.15 21.73
N LYS A 27 8.88 -10.37 22.17
CA LYS A 27 8.67 -11.53 21.29
C LYS A 27 9.85 -11.66 20.29
N ASN A 28 9.53 -11.68 19.00
CA ASN A 28 10.50 -11.71 17.89
C ASN A 28 10.93 -10.32 17.41
N ILE A 29 10.59 -9.27 18.13
CA ILE A 29 11.01 -7.91 17.81
C ILE A 29 12.20 -7.55 18.68
N ASN A 30 13.39 -7.46 18.08
CA ASN A 30 14.59 -7.02 18.80
C ASN A 30 14.59 -5.51 19.00
N ASN A 31 14.37 -4.76 17.92
CA ASN A 31 14.21 -3.31 17.95
C ASN A 31 13.38 -2.85 16.75
N ILE A 32 12.41 -1.97 16.98
CA ILE A 32 11.64 -1.32 15.94
C ILE A 32 11.19 0.06 16.40
N GLU A 33 11.16 1.01 15.48
CA GLU A 33 10.61 2.34 15.69
C GLU A 33 9.59 2.66 14.61
N LEU A 34 8.39 3.11 15.03
CA LEU A 34 7.28 3.45 14.14
C LEU A 34 6.81 4.88 14.43
N ASN A 35 6.50 5.59 13.33
CA ASN A 35 5.90 6.92 13.36
C ASN A 35 4.54 6.85 12.66
N LEU A 36 3.47 6.76 13.42
CA LEU A 36 2.12 6.50 12.92
C LEU A 36 1.26 7.77 12.97
N PRO A 37 0.73 8.25 11.81
CA PRO A 37 -0.19 9.39 11.78
C PRO A 37 -1.48 9.12 12.57
N ILE A 38 -1.89 10.04 13.43
CA ILE A 38 -3.20 10.03 14.08
C ILE A 38 -4.08 11.07 13.38
N GLU A 39 -4.44 10.75 12.14
CA GLU A 39 -5.23 11.59 11.26
C GLU A 39 -6.35 10.77 10.62
N THR A 40 -7.39 11.45 10.18
CA THR A 40 -8.54 10.81 9.53
C THR A 40 -8.13 10.01 8.31
N GLY A 41 -8.38 8.70 8.32
CA GLY A 41 -8.06 7.83 7.20
C GLY A 41 -7.96 6.36 7.56
N LEU A 42 -7.64 5.55 6.52
CA LEU A 42 -7.34 4.13 6.65
C LEU A 42 -5.84 3.90 6.54
N TYR A 43 -5.31 3.06 7.40
CA TYR A 43 -3.90 2.70 7.49
C TYR A 43 -3.73 1.19 7.60
N ALA A 44 -2.84 0.62 6.82
CA ALA A 44 -2.59 -0.82 6.80
C ALA A 44 -1.22 -1.15 7.40
N ILE A 45 -1.17 -2.13 8.31
CA ILE A 45 0.06 -2.78 8.77
C ILE A 45 0.11 -4.16 8.10
N THR A 46 1.13 -4.38 7.27
CA THR A 46 1.27 -5.61 6.49
C THR A 46 2.68 -6.21 6.66
N GLY A 47 2.90 -7.42 6.19
CA GLY A 47 4.16 -8.16 6.30
C GLY A 47 3.92 -9.66 6.39
N ALA A 48 4.93 -10.49 6.19
CA ALA A 48 4.84 -11.93 6.28
C ALA A 48 4.36 -12.42 7.66
N ASN A 49 3.96 -13.69 7.75
CA ASN A 49 3.61 -14.28 9.05
C ASN A 49 4.83 -14.27 9.99
N GLY A 50 4.59 -13.97 11.26
CA GLY A 50 5.66 -13.90 12.26
C GLY A 50 6.47 -12.60 12.26
N THR A 51 6.15 -11.58 11.44
CA THR A 51 6.83 -10.26 11.46
C THR A 51 6.37 -9.34 12.60
N GLY A 52 5.48 -9.79 13.47
CA GLY A 52 5.08 -9.02 14.66
C GLY A 52 3.90 -8.07 14.45
N LYS A 53 3.11 -8.18 13.36
CA LYS A 53 1.93 -7.31 13.12
C LYS A 53 1.00 -7.24 14.33
N SER A 54 0.51 -8.39 14.83
CA SER A 54 -0.39 -8.43 15.99
C SER A 54 0.28 -7.94 17.28
N THR A 55 1.60 -8.12 17.43
CA THR A 55 2.38 -7.57 18.55
C THR A 55 2.37 -6.04 18.49
N ILE A 56 2.65 -5.46 17.33
CA ILE A 56 2.62 -4.02 17.09
C ILE A 56 1.21 -3.47 17.31
N MET A 57 0.17 -4.12 16.74
CA MET A 57 -1.23 -3.73 16.96
C MET A 57 -1.59 -3.74 18.45
N THR A 58 -1.12 -4.75 19.19
CA THR A 58 -1.30 -4.82 20.66
C THR A 58 -0.58 -3.68 21.36
N VAL A 59 0.65 -3.33 20.95
CA VAL A 59 1.38 -2.19 21.54
C VAL A 59 0.67 -0.88 21.25
N ILE A 60 0.25 -0.63 20.00
CA ILE A 60 -0.53 0.56 19.65
C ILE A 60 -1.80 0.63 20.51
N SER A 61 -2.45 -0.50 20.73
CA SER A 61 -3.72 -0.54 21.48
C SER A 61 -3.60 -0.08 22.95
N LYS A 62 -2.40 0.06 23.48
CA LYS A 62 -2.16 0.56 24.84
C LYS A 62 -2.74 1.96 25.05
N VAL A 63 -2.74 2.81 24.01
CA VAL A 63 -3.27 4.17 24.09
C VAL A 63 -4.81 4.24 24.09
N VAL A 64 -5.50 3.16 23.71
CA VAL A 64 -6.99 3.06 23.76
C VAL A 64 -7.48 2.04 24.78
N ARG A 65 -6.59 1.18 25.31
CA ARG A 65 -6.93 0.10 26.24
C ARG A 65 -5.83 -0.09 27.29
N ASN A 66 -6.07 0.35 28.51
CA ASN A 66 -5.09 0.28 29.61
C ASN A 66 -4.58 -1.15 29.91
N SER A 67 -5.39 -2.18 29.71
CA SER A 67 -5.04 -3.58 29.95
C SER A 67 -4.36 -4.26 28.77
N ALA A 68 -3.95 -3.54 27.72
CA ALA A 68 -3.43 -4.13 26.48
C ALA A 68 -2.22 -5.06 26.70
N PHE A 69 -1.30 -4.69 27.58
CA PHE A 69 -0.08 -5.47 27.84
C PHE A 69 -0.30 -6.71 28.73
N ASN A 70 -1.49 -6.88 29.30
CA ASN A 70 -1.82 -8.10 30.07
C ASN A 70 -1.88 -9.37 29.20
N VAL A 71 -1.89 -9.23 27.88
CA VAL A 71 -1.87 -10.36 26.95
C VAL A 71 -0.47 -10.97 26.80
N PHE A 72 0.59 -10.19 27.09
CA PHE A 72 1.95 -10.69 27.01
C PHE A 72 2.26 -11.64 28.15
N GLN A 73 2.71 -12.85 27.78
CA GLN A 73 3.09 -13.90 28.71
C GLN A 73 4.56 -13.73 29.18
N PRO A 74 4.97 -14.33 30.29
CA PRO A 74 6.35 -14.21 30.80
C PRO A 74 7.45 -14.59 29.80
N HIS A 75 7.16 -15.45 28.83
CA HIS A 75 8.12 -15.85 27.79
C HIS A 75 8.18 -14.88 26.60
N ASP A 76 7.26 -13.92 26.52
CA ASP A 76 7.22 -12.93 25.45
C ASP A 76 8.21 -11.77 25.65
N TYR A 77 8.75 -11.59 26.87
CA TYR A 77 9.59 -10.47 27.22
C TYR A 77 10.69 -10.84 28.25
N SER A 78 11.78 -10.07 28.25
CA SER A 78 12.95 -10.25 29.13
C SER A 78 13.11 -9.06 30.08
N SER A 79 14.17 -9.09 30.91
CA SER A 79 14.55 -7.93 31.74
C SER A 79 14.91 -6.68 30.93
N ASN A 80 15.32 -6.87 29.67
CA ASN A 80 15.72 -5.79 28.76
C ASN A 80 14.58 -5.27 27.88
N SER A 81 13.38 -5.86 28.02
CA SER A 81 12.22 -5.45 27.22
C SER A 81 11.75 -4.06 27.65
N LYS A 82 11.60 -3.19 26.65
CA LYS A 82 11.12 -1.82 26.84
C LYS A 82 10.19 -1.44 25.70
N ILE A 83 9.09 -0.78 26.05
CA ILE A 83 8.15 -0.21 25.10
C ILE A 83 8.03 1.28 25.42
N THR A 84 8.31 2.14 24.45
CA THR A 84 8.15 3.59 24.60
C THR A 84 7.11 4.10 23.60
N ILE A 85 6.16 4.88 24.08
CA ILE A 85 5.13 5.52 23.27
C ILE A 85 5.16 7.02 23.55
N SER A 86 5.27 7.84 22.50
CA SER A 86 5.25 9.30 22.61
C SER A 86 4.17 9.88 21.71
N TYR A 87 3.38 10.81 22.23
CA TYR A 87 2.31 11.51 21.52
C TYR A 87 2.04 12.86 22.15
N ASP A 88 1.90 13.90 21.35
CA ASP A 88 1.55 15.26 21.78
C ASP A 88 2.40 15.76 22.96
N GLY A 89 3.73 15.61 22.82
CA GLY A 89 4.71 16.05 23.82
C GLY A 89 4.79 15.19 25.08
N LYS A 90 3.96 14.15 25.21
CA LYS A 90 4.02 13.18 26.32
C LYS A 90 4.79 11.96 25.91
N GLU A 91 5.50 11.34 26.86
CA GLU A 91 6.19 10.08 26.68
C GLU A 91 5.91 9.12 27.82
N ASN A 92 5.57 7.89 27.46
CA ASN A 92 5.41 6.79 28.42
C ASN A 92 6.33 5.64 28.04
N SER A 93 7.10 5.16 29.01
CA SER A 93 7.95 3.99 28.85
C SER A 93 7.51 2.89 29.79
N TRP A 94 7.31 1.69 29.27
CA TRP A 94 6.98 0.49 30.06
C TRP A 94 8.18 -0.45 30.04
N THR A 95 8.54 -0.94 31.21
CA THR A 95 9.58 -1.95 31.44
C THR A 95 9.00 -3.09 32.26
N LYS A 96 9.72 -4.23 32.25
CA LYS A 96 9.34 -5.41 33.03
C LYS A 96 9.35 -5.07 34.52
N ALA A 97 8.28 -5.41 35.21
CA ALA A 97 8.19 -5.38 36.68
C ALA A 97 8.11 -6.80 37.25
N SER A 98 8.10 -6.93 38.60
CA SER A 98 7.91 -8.22 39.29
C SER A 98 6.61 -8.92 38.89
N ARG A 99 5.56 -8.14 38.61
CA ARG A 99 4.28 -8.62 38.07
C ARG A 99 3.88 -7.71 36.88
N GLY A 100 4.06 -8.22 35.65
CA GLY A 100 3.67 -7.52 34.43
C GLY A 100 4.57 -6.35 34.04
N TRP A 101 3.99 -5.22 33.69
CA TRP A 101 4.66 -4.04 33.17
C TRP A 101 4.49 -2.83 34.10
N SER A 102 5.59 -2.09 34.31
CA SER A 102 5.61 -0.82 35.03
C SER A 102 5.81 0.34 34.07
N CYS A 103 5.04 1.40 34.24
CA CYS A 103 5.18 2.63 33.45
C CYS A 103 6.05 3.65 34.18
N SER A 104 6.88 4.37 33.41
CA SER A 104 7.73 5.46 33.95
C SER A 104 6.97 6.70 34.39
N SER A 105 5.73 6.87 33.92
CA SER A 105 4.89 8.05 34.17
C SER A 105 3.52 7.67 34.70
N THR A 106 2.93 8.53 35.53
CA THR A 106 1.55 8.45 35.99
C THR A 106 0.57 9.10 34.99
N ASP A 107 1.03 10.06 34.17
CA ASP A 107 0.24 10.68 33.09
C ASP A 107 0.33 9.84 31.82
N ILE A 108 -0.60 8.90 31.73
CA ILE A 108 -0.61 7.92 30.62
C ILE A 108 -1.35 8.50 29.39
N ILE A 109 -0.69 8.40 28.21
CA ILE A 109 -1.28 8.73 26.92
C ILE A 109 -2.54 7.88 26.73
N SER A 110 -3.69 8.55 26.51
CA SER A 110 -4.97 7.89 26.29
C SER A 110 -5.72 8.57 25.16
N LEU A 111 -6.08 7.79 24.14
CA LEU A 111 -6.89 8.21 23.01
C LEU A 111 -8.28 7.56 23.07
N LYS A 112 -9.29 8.26 22.57
CA LYS A 112 -10.62 7.67 22.39
C LYS A 112 -10.58 6.66 21.26
N GLY A 113 -11.23 5.51 21.41
CA GLY A 113 -11.27 4.48 20.38
C GLY A 113 -11.44 3.08 20.93
N PHE A 114 -11.10 2.10 20.13
CA PHE A 114 -11.08 0.69 20.57
C PHE A 114 -10.08 -0.15 19.76
N TYR A 115 -9.77 -1.32 20.28
CA TYR A 115 -8.98 -2.35 19.64
C TYR A 115 -9.79 -3.62 19.48
N GLU A 116 -9.94 -4.07 18.25
CA GLU A 116 -10.50 -5.36 17.89
C GLU A 116 -9.35 -6.32 17.53
N GLY A 117 -8.95 -7.11 18.49
CA GLY A 117 -7.79 -7.99 18.38
C GLY A 117 -8.04 -9.23 17.52
N SER A 118 -6.99 -10.04 17.37
CA SER A 118 -7.04 -11.36 16.75
C SER A 118 -7.82 -12.38 17.59
N ILE A 119 -7.92 -13.61 17.12
CA ILE A 119 -8.79 -14.71 17.64
C ILE A 119 -8.85 -14.81 19.18
N ILE A 120 -7.72 -14.69 19.87
CA ILE A 120 -7.68 -14.87 21.33
C ILE A 120 -8.11 -13.62 22.10
N HIS A 121 -7.89 -12.45 21.54
CA HIS A 121 -8.04 -11.15 22.23
C HIS A 121 -9.11 -10.24 21.62
N GLY A 122 -9.71 -10.66 20.51
CA GLY A 122 -10.75 -9.92 19.81
C GLY A 122 -12.12 -10.04 20.47
N MET A 123 -12.86 -8.95 20.54
CA MET A 123 -14.26 -8.96 20.98
C MET A 123 -15.15 -9.79 20.05
N ARG A 124 -14.74 -9.92 18.78
CA ARG A 124 -15.40 -10.74 17.75
C ARG A 124 -15.49 -12.23 18.15
N PHE A 125 -14.61 -12.69 19.03
CA PHE A 125 -14.51 -14.10 19.43
C PHE A 125 -14.84 -14.33 20.90
N ILE A 126 -15.26 -13.29 21.64
CA ILE A 126 -15.40 -13.35 23.11
C ILE A 126 -16.35 -14.42 23.60
N ASP A 127 -17.37 -14.72 22.82
CA ASP A 127 -18.40 -15.72 23.07
C ASP A 127 -18.39 -16.89 22.05
N ALA A 128 -17.38 -16.97 21.19
CA ALA A 128 -17.30 -18.01 20.13
C ALA A 128 -16.80 -19.34 20.70
N ASN A 129 -17.61 -20.00 21.52
CA ASN A 129 -17.33 -21.31 22.08
C ASN A 129 -18.62 -22.15 22.21
N TYR A 130 -18.46 -23.48 22.39
CA TYR A 130 -19.58 -24.43 22.42
C TYR A 130 -20.56 -24.16 23.58
N ASP A 131 -20.07 -23.78 24.75
CA ASP A 131 -20.93 -23.47 25.91
C ASP A 131 -21.84 -22.29 25.65
N THR A 132 -21.34 -21.29 24.92
CA THR A 132 -22.11 -20.10 24.53
C THR A 132 -23.16 -20.45 23.48
N LEU A 133 -22.86 -21.36 22.57
CA LEU A 133 -23.83 -21.90 21.60
C LEU A 133 -25.02 -22.50 22.33
N LEU A 134 -24.78 -23.41 23.29
CA LEU A 134 -25.86 -24.06 24.07
C LEU A 134 -26.69 -23.06 24.89
N LYS A 135 -26.08 -22.01 25.40
CA LYS A 135 -26.80 -20.92 26.09
C LYS A 135 -27.67 -20.12 25.15
N ALA A 136 -27.17 -19.86 23.93
CA ALA A 136 -27.90 -19.09 22.94
C ALA A 136 -29.17 -19.82 22.44
N GLU A 137 -29.17 -21.14 22.34
CA GLU A 137 -30.33 -21.95 21.98
C GLU A 137 -31.46 -21.84 23.00
N ARG A 138 -31.17 -21.47 24.26
CA ARG A 138 -32.16 -21.32 25.35
C ARG A 138 -32.70 -19.89 25.47
N VAL A 139 -32.37 -19.00 24.54
CA VAL A 139 -32.86 -17.63 24.52
C VAL A 139 -34.26 -17.61 23.87
N ASN A 140 -35.23 -17.02 24.57
CA ASN A 140 -36.59 -16.83 24.03
C ASN A 140 -36.82 -15.41 23.52
N ASN A 141 -37.88 -15.24 22.72
CA ASN A 141 -38.21 -13.97 22.07
C ASN A 141 -38.48 -12.82 23.06
N THR A 142 -38.89 -13.11 24.29
CA THR A 142 -39.31 -12.05 25.26
C THR A 142 -38.17 -11.12 25.68
N ILE A 143 -36.91 -11.56 25.57
CA ILE A 143 -35.73 -10.75 25.89
C ILE A 143 -35.04 -10.17 24.67
N LEU A 144 -35.57 -10.45 23.46
CA LEU A 144 -35.07 -9.92 22.19
C LEU A 144 -35.71 -8.58 21.84
N THR A 145 -35.00 -7.80 21.08
CA THR A 145 -35.44 -6.58 20.39
C THR A 145 -34.81 -6.50 19.03
N ASP A 146 -35.34 -5.70 18.13
CA ASP A 146 -34.76 -5.49 16.82
C ASP A 146 -33.31 -4.97 16.97
N ALA A 147 -32.44 -5.38 16.06
CA ALA A 147 -31.09 -4.87 15.98
C ALA A 147 -31.09 -3.39 15.62
N ASP A 148 -30.05 -2.68 16.03
CA ASP A 148 -29.87 -1.29 15.58
C ASP A 148 -29.75 -1.25 14.06
N SER A 149 -30.44 -0.32 13.42
CA SER A 149 -30.45 -0.16 11.97
C SER A 149 -29.04 0.02 11.37
N PHE A 150 -28.13 0.64 12.13
CA PHE A 150 -26.72 0.72 11.75
C PHE A 150 -26.10 -0.67 11.56
N VAL A 151 -26.35 -1.61 12.48
CA VAL A 151 -25.78 -2.96 12.39
C VAL A 151 -26.45 -3.77 11.28
N SER A 152 -27.78 -3.84 11.24
CA SER A 152 -28.50 -4.66 10.26
C SER A 152 -28.28 -4.22 8.81
N ARG A 153 -28.35 -2.91 8.54
CA ARG A 153 -28.17 -2.36 7.20
C ARG A 153 -26.72 -2.49 6.71
N ASN A 154 -25.72 -2.19 7.55
CA ASN A 154 -24.33 -2.30 7.12
C ASN A 154 -23.88 -3.76 7.01
N LEU A 155 -24.39 -4.68 7.85
CA LEU A 155 -24.16 -6.11 7.68
C LEU A 155 -24.71 -6.59 6.32
N SER A 156 -25.96 -6.20 6.00
CA SER A 156 -26.59 -6.49 4.72
C SER A 156 -25.78 -5.99 3.54
N TYR A 157 -25.37 -4.71 3.58
CA TYR A 157 -24.58 -4.10 2.52
C TYR A 157 -23.21 -4.75 2.35
N ILE A 158 -22.47 -4.96 3.43
CA ILE A 158 -21.12 -5.52 3.37
C ILE A 158 -21.15 -6.93 2.81
N LEU A 159 -22.05 -7.80 3.25
CA LEU A 159 -22.10 -9.18 2.81
C LEU A 159 -22.78 -9.37 1.45
N HIS A 160 -23.89 -8.66 1.20
CA HIS A 160 -24.77 -8.94 0.05
C HIS A 160 -24.86 -7.80 -0.96
N GLY A 161 -24.32 -6.61 -0.70
CA GLY A 161 -24.38 -5.44 -1.59
C GLY A 161 -25.74 -4.72 -1.62
N ASN A 162 -26.67 -5.11 -0.76
CA ASN A 162 -27.96 -4.43 -0.57
C ASN A 162 -28.17 -4.14 0.93
N TYR A 163 -29.15 -3.29 1.28
CA TYR A 163 -29.33 -2.85 2.66
C TYR A 163 -30.43 -3.61 3.42
N ASP A 164 -31.13 -4.53 2.77
CA ASP A 164 -32.40 -5.07 3.28
C ASP A 164 -32.40 -6.58 3.48
N PHE A 165 -31.22 -7.21 3.46
CA PHE A 165 -31.11 -8.68 3.63
C PHE A 165 -31.37 -9.12 5.08
N TYR A 166 -30.85 -8.38 6.06
CA TYR A 166 -30.96 -8.70 7.51
C TYR A 166 -32.01 -7.82 8.22
N THR A 167 -33.19 -7.60 7.64
CA THR A 167 -34.27 -6.80 8.23
C THR A 167 -34.85 -7.41 9.50
N ASN A 168 -34.77 -8.73 9.64
CA ASN A 168 -35.24 -9.51 10.78
C ASN A 168 -34.16 -9.81 11.82
N LEU A 169 -33.02 -9.10 11.76
CA LEU A 169 -31.95 -9.26 12.75
C LEU A 169 -32.41 -8.69 14.10
N LYS A 170 -32.27 -9.49 15.17
CA LYS A 170 -32.59 -9.14 16.54
C LYS A 170 -31.37 -9.26 17.44
N ARG A 171 -31.42 -8.68 18.62
CA ARG A 171 -30.40 -8.80 19.66
C ARG A 171 -31.02 -8.87 21.06
N ILE A 172 -30.25 -9.30 22.07
CA ILE A 172 -30.71 -9.16 23.47
C ILE A 172 -30.85 -7.66 23.79
N LYS A 173 -31.94 -7.28 24.50
CA LYS A 173 -32.33 -5.90 24.78
C LYS A 173 -31.20 -5.06 25.38
N ASN A 174 -30.49 -5.60 26.35
CA ASN A 174 -29.43 -4.88 27.06
C ASN A 174 -28.37 -5.82 27.62
N ARG A 175 -27.25 -5.23 28.10
CA ARG A 175 -26.10 -5.96 28.62
C ARG A 175 -26.44 -6.73 29.92
N THR A 176 -27.30 -6.19 30.76
CA THR A 176 -27.71 -6.84 32.03
C THR A 176 -28.40 -8.17 31.74
N LEU A 177 -29.36 -8.18 30.80
CA LEU A 177 -30.03 -9.42 30.37
C LEU A 177 -29.07 -10.42 29.73
N ALA A 178 -28.12 -9.95 28.92
CA ALA A 178 -27.09 -10.80 28.36
C ALA A 178 -26.21 -11.45 29.44
N GLN A 179 -25.76 -10.66 30.41
CA GLN A 179 -24.98 -11.15 31.57
C GLN A 179 -25.76 -12.16 32.43
N LEU A 180 -27.07 -11.94 32.67
CA LEU A 180 -27.94 -12.89 33.38
C LEU A 180 -28.04 -14.24 32.66
N LYS A 181 -27.86 -14.23 31.32
CA LYS A 181 -27.75 -15.44 30.49
C LYS A 181 -26.31 -15.94 30.31
N ALA A 182 -25.36 -15.36 31.08
CA ALA A 182 -23.94 -15.68 31.06
C ALA A 182 -23.21 -15.45 29.71
N PHE A 183 -23.67 -14.47 28.92
CA PHE A 183 -22.95 -13.94 27.77
C PHE A 183 -21.99 -12.81 28.23
N LYS A 184 -20.81 -12.77 27.65
CA LYS A 184 -19.85 -11.67 27.86
C LYS A 184 -20.17 -10.47 26.96
N GLY A 185 -20.71 -10.71 25.74
CA GLY A 185 -21.20 -9.71 24.79
C GLY A 185 -22.72 -9.65 24.72
N ILE A 186 -23.26 -8.94 23.73
CA ILE A 186 -24.68 -8.92 23.37
C ILE A 186 -24.85 -9.74 22.09
N PRO A 187 -25.33 -11.00 22.17
CA PRO A 187 -25.49 -11.83 20.99
C PRO A 187 -26.67 -11.37 20.14
N TYR A 188 -26.58 -11.67 18.86
CA TYR A 188 -27.58 -11.39 17.82
C TYR A 188 -28.26 -12.66 17.35
N PHE A 189 -29.45 -12.48 16.77
CA PHE A 189 -30.34 -13.57 16.36
C PHE A 189 -31.04 -13.20 15.05
N ILE A 190 -31.25 -14.16 14.17
CA ILE A 190 -32.07 -13.98 12.95
C ILE A 190 -33.37 -14.78 13.16
N GLU A 191 -34.50 -14.14 12.97
CA GLU A 191 -35.78 -14.81 12.93
C GLU A 191 -35.99 -15.43 11.54
N GLY A 192 -35.95 -16.74 11.45
CA GLY A 192 -36.15 -17.52 10.25
C GLY A 192 -37.51 -18.22 10.22
N THR A 193 -37.86 -18.86 9.12
CA THR A 193 -39.10 -19.61 8.93
C THR A 193 -39.30 -20.77 9.92
N ASN A 194 -38.19 -21.39 10.36
CA ASN A 194 -38.19 -22.55 11.23
C ASN A 194 -37.76 -22.24 12.68
N GLY A 195 -37.72 -20.95 13.06
CA GLY A 195 -37.30 -20.53 14.38
C GLY A 195 -36.20 -19.49 14.39
N ILE A 196 -35.57 -19.34 15.54
CA ILE A 196 -34.52 -18.32 15.75
C ILE A 196 -33.14 -18.96 15.57
N VAL A 197 -32.32 -18.37 14.69
CA VAL A 197 -30.91 -18.74 14.51
C VAL A 197 -30.05 -17.79 15.31
N ASN A 198 -29.25 -18.30 16.24
CA ASN A 198 -28.33 -17.47 17.02
C ASN A 198 -27.06 -17.13 16.24
N GLN A 199 -26.40 -16.02 16.60
CA GLN A 199 -25.17 -15.51 15.96
C GLN A 199 -24.07 -16.58 15.81
N PHE A 200 -23.94 -17.49 16.74
CA PHE A 200 -22.86 -18.50 16.77
C PHE A 200 -23.13 -19.69 15.82
N CYS A 201 -24.36 -19.79 15.29
CA CYS A 201 -24.76 -20.73 14.23
C CYS A 201 -24.70 -20.11 12.83
N MET A 202 -24.44 -18.80 12.72
CA MET A 202 -24.27 -18.12 11.45
C MET A 202 -22.88 -18.40 10.87
N SER A 203 -22.64 -18.00 9.63
CA SER A 203 -21.31 -18.08 9.05
C SER A 203 -20.27 -17.31 9.86
N ALA A 204 -18.99 -17.69 9.76
CA ALA A 204 -17.92 -17.01 10.45
C ALA A 204 -17.84 -15.52 10.08
N GLY A 205 -18.09 -15.19 8.79
CA GLY A 205 -18.12 -13.80 8.33
C GLY A 205 -19.25 -12.99 8.93
N GLU A 206 -20.47 -13.54 9.00
CA GLU A 206 -21.62 -12.90 9.66
C GLU A 206 -21.32 -12.63 11.13
N ASN A 207 -20.88 -13.66 11.86
CA ASN A 207 -20.58 -13.56 13.29
C ASN A 207 -19.55 -12.46 13.58
N MET A 208 -18.45 -12.44 12.81
CA MET A 208 -17.38 -11.46 12.98
C MET A 208 -17.83 -10.04 12.65
N LEU A 209 -18.55 -9.85 11.53
CA LEU A 209 -19.04 -8.54 11.13
C LEU A 209 -20.09 -7.99 12.09
N ILE A 210 -21.00 -8.82 12.60
CA ILE A 210 -21.98 -8.41 13.62
C ILE A 210 -21.23 -7.85 14.83
N SER A 211 -20.22 -8.55 15.32
CA SER A 211 -19.44 -8.11 16.49
C SER A 211 -18.69 -6.81 16.22
N LEU A 212 -18.04 -6.66 15.04
CA LEU A 212 -17.35 -5.44 14.65
C LEU A 212 -18.33 -4.26 14.51
N LEU A 213 -19.45 -4.46 13.81
CA LEU A 213 -20.47 -3.42 13.60
C LEU A 213 -21.13 -3.02 14.92
N HIS A 214 -21.35 -3.98 15.84
CA HIS A 214 -21.82 -3.68 17.18
C HIS A 214 -20.87 -2.75 17.93
N MET A 215 -19.57 -3.06 17.92
CA MET A 215 -18.55 -2.22 18.56
C MET A 215 -18.47 -0.83 17.94
N LEU A 216 -18.45 -0.74 16.60
CA LEU A 216 -18.51 0.53 15.89
C LEU A 216 -19.75 1.35 16.26
N ASN A 217 -20.92 0.71 16.33
CA ASN A 217 -22.15 1.38 16.74
C ASN A 217 -22.07 1.94 18.16
N VAL A 218 -21.62 1.13 19.11
CA VAL A 218 -21.59 1.50 20.54
C VAL A 218 -20.53 2.56 20.85
N VAL A 219 -19.33 2.43 20.24
CA VAL A 219 -18.17 3.27 20.62
C VAL A 219 -18.08 4.53 19.75
N ILE A 220 -18.54 4.46 18.49
CA ILE A 220 -18.36 5.53 17.51
C ILE A 220 -19.67 6.22 17.15
N VAL A 221 -20.68 5.47 16.71
CA VAL A 221 -21.91 6.05 16.13
C VAL A 221 -22.85 6.63 17.21
N ARG A 222 -23.10 5.89 18.28
CA ARG A 222 -23.99 6.35 19.37
C ARG A 222 -23.48 7.56 20.17
N PRO A 223 -22.16 7.66 20.51
CA PRO A 223 -21.64 8.88 21.11
C PRO A 223 -21.72 10.05 20.13
N ALA A 224 -21.82 11.27 20.66
CA ALA A 224 -21.78 12.47 19.84
C ALA A 224 -20.49 12.53 19.01
N LYS A 225 -20.57 13.13 17.80
CA LYS A 225 -19.39 13.41 16.98
C LYS A 225 -18.38 14.22 17.80
N SER A 226 -17.11 13.89 17.65
CA SER A 226 -16.00 14.56 18.33
C SER A 226 -15.13 15.24 17.28
N GLU A 227 -14.61 16.42 17.61
CA GLU A 227 -13.58 17.08 16.81
C GLU A 227 -12.25 16.36 16.90
N ASP A 228 -11.99 15.68 18.05
CA ASP A 228 -10.77 14.89 18.22
C ASP A 228 -10.81 13.62 17.36
N VAL A 229 -9.66 13.29 16.79
CA VAL A 229 -9.48 12.03 16.06
C VAL A 229 -9.59 10.85 17.02
N ARG A 230 -10.38 9.84 16.65
CA ARG A 230 -10.51 8.59 17.41
C ARG A 230 -9.72 7.48 16.73
N LEU A 231 -9.02 6.67 17.51
CA LEU A 231 -8.16 5.59 17.01
C LEU A 231 -8.90 4.25 17.07
N ILE A 232 -9.07 3.65 15.90
CA ILE A 232 -9.66 2.31 15.74
C ILE A 232 -8.58 1.36 15.26
N LEU A 233 -8.45 0.22 15.92
CA LEU A 233 -7.47 -0.82 15.58
C LEU A 233 -8.20 -2.13 15.32
N ILE A 234 -7.96 -2.75 14.16
CA ILE A 234 -8.59 -4.01 13.72
C ILE A 234 -7.51 -4.97 13.28
N ASP A 235 -7.28 -6.04 14.01
CA ASP A 235 -6.32 -7.07 13.63
C ASP A 235 -6.97 -8.12 12.72
N GLU A 236 -6.29 -8.50 11.62
CA GLU A 236 -6.77 -9.48 10.64
C GLU A 236 -8.18 -9.17 10.10
N ILE A 237 -8.33 -7.98 9.49
CA ILE A 237 -9.64 -7.46 9.06
C ILE A 237 -10.34 -8.37 8.02
N GLU A 238 -9.56 -9.08 7.19
CA GLU A 238 -10.07 -9.97 6.13
C GLU A 238 -10.54 -11.34 6.62
N LEU A 239 -10.30 -11.70 7.88
CA LEU A 239 -10.58 -13.04 8.38
C LEU A 239 -12.04 -13.43 8.14
N ALA A 240 -12.24 -14.59 7.51
CA ALA A 240 -13.55 -15.16 7.18
C ALA A 240 -14.47 -14.35 6.25
N LEU A 241 -13.94 -13.36 5.54
CA LEU A 241 -14.70 -12.55 4.56
C LEU A 241 -14.34 -12.93 3.13
N HIS A 242 -15.35 -12.97 2.28
CA HIS A 242 -15.17 -13.12 0.83
C HIS A 242 -14.59 -11.82 0.23
N PRO A 243 -13.75 -11.87 -0.83
CA PRO A 243 -13.12 -10.68 -1.43
C PRO A 243 -14.10 -9.52 -1.72
N SER A 244 -15.28 -9.80 -2.26
CA SER A 244 -16.28 -8.76 -2.52
C SER A 244 -16.84 -8.11 -1.24
N ALA A 245 -16.93 -8.85 -0.13
CA ALA A 245 -17.32 -8.31 1.17
C ALA A 245 -16.21 -7.46 1.78
N ILE A 246 -14.95 -7.86 1.63
CA ILE A 246 -13.77 -7.08 2.05
C ILE A 246 -13.77 -5.72 1.35
N MET A 247 -14.01 -5.68 0.03
CA MET A 247 -14.04 -4.44 -0.74
C MET A 247 -15.12 -3.48 -0.22
N ARG A 248 -16.34 -3.99 0.02
CA ARG A 248 -17.45 -3.19 0.58
C ARG A 248 -17.18 -2.75 2.03
N LEU A 249 -16.53 -3.59 2.82
CA LEU A 249 -16.10 -3.25 4.18
C LEU A 249 -15.11 -2.07 4.17
N VAL A 250 -14.12 -2.10 3.28
CA VAL A 250 -13.14 -1.00 3.16
C VAL A 250 -13.83 0.30 2.75
N ASP A 251 -14.72 0.26 1.74
CA ASP A 251 -15.49 1.43 1.31
C ASP A 251 -16.37 1.98 2.44
N PHE A 252 -16.99 1.09 3.21
CA PHE A 252 -17.76 1.45 4.41
C PHE A 252 -16.88 2.13 5.47
N LEU A 253 -15.72 1.54 5.81
CA LEU A 253 -14.80 2.09 6.80
C LEU A 253 -14.21 3.42 6.35
N GLN A 254 -13.94 3.62 5.06
CA GLN A 254 -13.47 4.89 4.52
C GLN A 254 -14.50 6.01 4.71
N LYS A 255 -15.78 5.73 4.43
CA LYS A 255 -16.88 6.66 4.69
C LYS A 255 -17.02 6.98 6.18
N LEU A 256 -16.99 5.93 7.01
CA LEU A 256 -17.11 6.07 8.46
C LEU A 256 -15.95 6.88 9.06
N ALA A 257 -14.72 6.66 8.57
CA ALA A 257 -13.54 7.41 8.99
C ALA A 257 -13.73 8.90 8.74
N THR A 258 -14.18 9.28 7.55
CA THR A 258 -14.43 10.68 7.20
C THR A 258 -15.59 11.27 8.02
N GLU A 259 -16.68 10.53 8.23
CA GLU A 259 -17.88 11.02 8.90
C GLU A 259 -17.64 11.24 10.40
N TYR A 260 -16.84 10.39 11.05
CA TYR A 260 -16.65 10.40 12.51
C TYR A 260 -15.23 10.78 12.94
N ASN A 261 -14.39 11.27 12.04
CA ASN A 261 -13.01 11.69 12.30
C ASN A 261 -12.17 10.55 12.92
N LEU A 262 -12.00 9.44 12.16
CA LEU A 262 -11.35 8.24 12.66
C LEU A 262 -10.00 8.00 11.96
N ALA A 263 -8.96 7.67 12.74
CA ALA A 263 -7.76 6.99 12.29
C ALA A 263 -7.99 5.48 12.46
N ILE A 264 -8.16 4.75 11.36
CA ILE A 264 -8.42 3.31 11.38
C ILE A 264 -7.18 2.56 10.91
N TYR A 265 -6.51 1.89 11.84
CA TYR A 265 -5.40 0.99 11.54
C TYR A 265 -5.90 -0.45 11.50
N PHE A 266 -5.48 -1.18 10.51
CA PHE A 266 -5.77 -2.62 10.44
C PHE A 266 -4.55 -3.41 9.98
N SER A 267 -4.44 -4.66 10.42
CA SER A 267 -3.50 -5.60 9.84
C SER A 267 -4.16 -6.40 8.72
N SER A 268 -3.42 -6.64 7.64
CA SER A 268 -3.93 -7.40 6.50
C SER A 268 -2.84 -7.99 5.62
N HIS A 269 -3.18 -9.08 4.93
CA HIS A 269 -2.40 -9.71 3.88
C HIS A 269 -3.12 -9.65 2.51
N SER A 270 -4.33 -9.12 2.43
CA SER A 270 -5.13 -9.09 1.20
C SER A 270 -4.63 -8.00 0.25
N ILE A 271 -4.19 -8.42 -0.94
CA ILE A 271 -3.77 -7.49 -1.99
C ILE A 271 -4.92 -6.62 -2.47
N GLU A 272 -6.14 -7.17 -2.53
CA GLU A 272 -7.35 -6.45 -2.93
C GLU A 272 -7.62 -5.29 -1.98
N LEU A 273 -7.45 -5.54 -0.68
CA LEU A 273 -7.61 -4.52 0.35
C LEU A 273 -6.52 -3.46 0.26
N LEU A 274 -5.25 -3.87 0.17
CA LEU A 274 -4.11 -2.95 0.10
C LEU A 274 -4.18 -2.03 -1.12
N ARG A 275 -4.72 -2.49 -2.25
CA ARG A 275 -4.94 -1.69 -3.46
C ARG A 275 -5.91 -0.51 -3.27
N LYS A 276 -6.72 -0.53 -2.22
CA LYS A 276 -7.61 0.59 -1.83
C LYS A 276 -6.93 1.61 -0.93
N ILE A 277 -5.75 1.30 -0.41
CA ILE A 277 -5.04 2.13 0.56
C ILE A 277 -3.93 2.91 -0.15
N LYS A 278 -3.78 4.18 0.19
CA LYS A 278 -2.69 5.01 -0.35
C LYS A 278 -1.34 4.41 0.08
N PRO A 279 -0.33 4.35 -0.80
CA PRO A 279 0.99 3.83 -0.45
C PRO A 279 1.62 4.46 0.79
N SER A 280 1.40 5.76 1.02
CA SER A 280 1.83 6.48 2.24
C SER A 280 1.21 5.97 3.53
N ASN A 281 0.08 5.28 3.44
CA ASN A 281 -0.68 4.74 4.57
C ASN A 281 -0.47 3.22 4.74
N ILE A 282 0.44 2.61 3.97
CA ILE A 282 0.81 1.20 4.09
C ILE A 282 2.16 1.12 4.81
N PHE A 283 2.19 0.46 5.96
CA PHE A 283 3.37 0.18 6.77
C PHE A 283 3.70 -1.30 6.62
N HIS A 284 4.69 -1.63 5.79
CA HIS A 284 5.10 -3.01 5.53
C HIS A 284 6.26 -3.40 6.44
N LEU A 285 6.05 -4.45 7.23
CA LEU A 285 7.05 -5.04 8.11
C LEU A 285 7.87 -6.07 7.33
N GLN A 286 9.11 -5.77 7.09
CA GLN A 286 10.05 -6.64 6.40
C GLN A 286 11.06 -7.21 7.38
N LYS A 287 11.24 -8.54 7.37
CA LYS A 287 12.26 -9.19 8.18
C LYS A 287 13.63 -9.01 7.52
N GLU A 288 14.59 -8.45 8.25
CA GLU A 288 15.99 -8.26 7.83
C GLU A 288 16.90 -8.92 8.85
N LEU A 289 17.42 -10.11 8.53
CA LEU A 289 18.21 -10.93 9.47
C LEU A 289 17.50 -11.07 10.82
N ASP A 290 18.04 -10.42 11.86
CA ASP A 290 17.49 -10.46 13.22
C ASP A 290 16.63 -9.27 13.59
N ASN A 291 16.39 -8.34 12.66
CA ASN A 291 15.59 -7.14 12.87
C ASN A 291 14.35 -7.09 11.98
N ILE A 292 13.45 -6.18 12.31
CA ILE A 292 12.27 -5.87 11.49
C ILE A 292 12.41 -4.42 11.03
N ALA A 293 12.49 -4.24 9.71
CA ALA A 293 12.47 -2.94 9.07
C ALA A 293 11.04 -2.56 8.68
N ILE A 294 10.77 -1.25 8.63
CA ILE A 294 9.48 -0.71 8.18
C ILE A 294 9.69 -0.05 6.84
N VAL A 295 8.94 -0.51 5.85
CA VAL A 295 8.88 0.10 4.52
C VAL A 295 7.61 0.94 4.44
N ASN A 296 7.77 2.27 4.39
CA ASN A 296 6.71 3.26 4.22
C ASN A 296 7.28 4.50 3.50
N PRO A 297 6.69 4.94 2.39
CA PRO A 297 5.51 4.37 1.73
C PRO A 297 5.77 2.98 1.14
N CYS A 298 4.71 2.15 1.02
CA CYS A 298 4.81 0.82 0.44
C CYS A 298 3.67 0.57 -0.54
N TYR A 299 3.98 -0.05 -1.67
CA TYR A 299 2.99 -0.36 -2.71
C TYR A 299 2.40 -1.76 -2.53
N PRO A 300 1.14 -1.99 -2.96
CA PRO A 300 0.44 -3.25 -2.70
C PRO A 300 1.14 -4.49 -3.23
N SER A 301 1.63 -4.47 -4.48
CA SER A 301 2.31 -5.64 -5.06
C SER A 301 3.65 -5.90 -4.36
N TYR A 302 4.39 -4.86 -4.01
CA TYR A 302 5.61 -4.99 -3.21
C TYR A 302 5.32 -5.56 -1.81
N ALA A 303 4.27 -5.07 -1.15
CA ALA A 303 3.89 -5.52 0.20
C ALA A 303 3.46 -6.99 0.26
N THR A 304 2.99 -7.54 -0.86
CA THR A 304 2.46 -8.91 -0.94
C THR A 304 3.34 -9.87 -1.75
N ARG A 305 4.49 -9.42 -2.25
CA ARG A 305 5.39 -10.21 -3.11
C ARG A 305 5.83 -11.55 -2.50
N ASP A 306 6.00 -11.59 -1.17
CA ASP A 306 6.43 -12.80 -0.46
C ASP A 306 5.28 -13.79 -0.19
N ILE A 307 4.04 -13.35 -0.40
CA ILE A 307 2.82 -14.13 -0.15
C ILE A 307 2.25 -14.69 -1.46
N TYR A 308 2.25 -13.86 -2.51
CA TYR A 308 1.74 -14.23 -3.83
C TYR A 308 2.92 -14.41 -4.80
N GLN A 309 3.05 -15.61 -5.38
CA GLN A 309 4.09 -15.89 -6.38
C GLN A 309 4.02 -14.99 -7.62
N HIS A 310 2.82 -14.48 -7.94
CA HIS A 310 2.54 -13.62 -9.10
C HIS A 310 1.56 -12.51 -8.72
N SER A 311 2.03 -11.54 -7.94
CA SER A 311 1.18 -10.40 -7.50
C SER A 311 1.02 -9.30 -8.54
N GLY A 312 1.65 -9.43 -9.72
CA GLY A 312 1.73 -8.36 -10.72
C GLY A 312 2.77 -7.29 -10.35
N TYR A 313 2.62 -6.13 -10.96
CA TYR A 313 3.50 -4.99 -10.73
C TYR A 313 2.69 -3.79 -10.23
N ASP A 314 3.34 -2.90 -9.50
CA ASP A 314 2.75 -1.63 -9.12
C ASP A 314 2.78 -0.64 -10.30
N PHE A 315 3.85 -0.73 -11.13
CA PHE A 315 4.02 0.07 -12.35
C PHE A 315 4.43 -0.81 -13.53
N LEU A 316 3.76 -0.63 -14.65
CA LEU A 316 4.12 -1.19 -15.95
C LEU A 316 4.47 -0.04 -16.90
N ILE A 317 5.72 -0.02 -17.35
CA ILE A 317 6.23 1.00 -18.28
C ILE A 317 6.40 0.34 -19.65
N LEU A 318 5.65 0.80 -20.64
CA LEU A 318 5.78 0.36 -22.02
C LEU A 318 6.74 1.27 -22.74
N VAL A 319 7.66 0.69 -23.50
CA VAL A 319 8.69 1.40 -24.26
C VAL A 319 8.80 0.82 -25.66
N GLU A 320 9.45 1.55 -26.59
CA GLU A 320 9.59 1.10 -27.96
C GLU A 320 10.56 -0.07 -28.06
N ASP A 321 11.73 0.05 -27.45
CA ASP A 321 12.81 -0.89 -27.62
C ASP A 321 13.62 -1.16 -26.34
N VAL A 322 14.68 -1.92 -26.49
CA VAL A 322 15.60 -2.31 -25.40
C VAL A 322 16.47 -1.13 -24.95
N LEU A 323 16.75 -0.15 -25.84
CA LEU A 323 17.47 1.06 -25.46
C LEU A 323 16.69 1.85 -24.40
N ALA A 324 15.43 2.17 -24.72
CA ALA A 324 14.55 2.89 -23.81
C ALA A 324 14.42 2.16 -22.47
N LYS A 325 14.36 0.83 -22.49
CA LYS A 325 14.36 -0.01 -21.29
C LYS A 325 15.64 0.22 -20.46
N TYR A 326 16.83 0.08 -21.02
CA TYR A 326 18.09 0.23 -20.28
C TYR A 326 18.30 1.64 -19.72
N ILE A 327 17.90 2.67 -20.48
CA ILE A 327 17.96 4.05 -19.98
C ILE A 327 17.05 4.23 -18.76
N LEU A 328 15.83 3.71 -18.82
CA LEU A 328 14.89 3.78 -17.69
C LEU A 328 15.37 2.95 -16.48
N GLU A 329 15.94 1.76 -16.72
CA GLU A 329 16.55 0.95 -15.68
C GLU A 329 17.67 1.74 -14.97
N ASN A 330 18.58 2.37 -15.71
CA ASN A 330 19.64 3.21 -15.15
C ASN A 330 19.08 4.39 -14.33
N ILE A 331 18.04 5.09 -14.83
CA ILE A 331 17.38 6.18 -14.08
C ILE A 331 16.78 5.66 -12.78
N ILE A 332 16.08 4.53 -12.83
CA ILE A 332 15.39 3.93 -11.70
C ILE A 332 16.39 3.45 -10.65
N ASP A 333 17.48 2.80 -11.07
CA ASP A 333 18.49 2.24 -10.19
C ASP A 333 19.35 3.32 -9.52
N GLU A 334 19.91 4.25 -10.28
CA GLU A 334 20.77 5.33 -9.78
C GLU A 334 20.00 6.26 -8.80
N ASN A 335 18.70 6.44 -8.99
CA ASN A 335 17.87 7.25 -8.12
C ASN A 335 17.07 6.42 -7.11
N ALA A 336 17.34 5.12 -7.00
CA ALA A 336 16.68 4.19 -6.08
C ALA A 336 15.14 4.27 -6.12
N LEU A 337 14.55 4.49 -7.31
CA LEU A 337 13.11 4.64 -7.48
C LEU A 337 12.33 3.33 -7.31
N TYR A 338 13.01 2.19 -7.36
CA TYR A 338 12.43 0.85 -7.14
C TYR A 338 12.10 0.57 -5.67
N LYS A 339 12.60 1.39 -4.72
CA LYS A 339 12.33 1.18 -3.30
C LYS A 339 10.84 1.18 -3.02
N SER A 340 10.36 0.11 -2.34
CA SER A 340 8.97 -0.07 -1.92
C SER A 340 7.93 -0.27 -3.04
N LYS A 341 8.35 -0.49 -4.29
CA LYS A 341 7.43 -0.73 -5.42
C LYS A 341 8.01 -1.73 -6.42
N LEU A 342 7.14 -2.47 -7.11
CA LEU A 342 7.51 -3.37 -8.19
C LEU A 342 7.26 -2.67 -9.53
N ILE A 343 8.33 -2.51 -10.31
CA ILE A 343 8.31 -1.85 -11.62
C ILE A 343 8.70 -2.87 -12.68
N ASN A 344 7.96 -2.95 -13.78
CA ASN A 344 8.35 -3.70 -14.96
C ASN A 344 8.43 -2.77 -16.17
N ILE A 345 9.47 -2.92 -16.98
CA ILE A 345 9.67 -2.16 -18.21
C ILE A 345 9.60 -3.16 -19.36
N LEU A 346 8.62 -2.98 -20.25
CA LEU A 346 8.31 -3.91 -21.33
C LEU A 346 8.52 -3.24 -22.69
N PRO A 347 9.54 -3.62 -23.47
CA PRO A 347 9.66 -3.26 -24.86
C PRO A 347 8.49 -3.82 -25.69
N SER A 348 7.81 -2.96 -26.44
CA SER A 348 6.51 -3.28 -27.08
C SER A 348 6.50 -2.97 -28.59
N GLY A 349 7.64 -2.58 -29.18
CA GLY A 349 7.78 -2.22 -30.59
C GLY A 349 7.54 -0.73 -30.84
N GLY A 350 7.34 -0.34 -32.11
CA GLY A 350 7.23 1.06 -32.48
C GLY A 350 6.13 1.81 -31.72
N TRP A 351 6.26 3.12 -31.60
CA TRP A 351 5.47 4.00 -30.75
C TRP A 351 3.95 3.89 -30.91
N GLU A 352 3.44 3.70 -32.12
CA GLU A 352 1.99 3.49 -32.32
C GLU A 352 1.50 2.19 -31.68
N ASN A 353 2.32 1.14 -31.71
CA ASN A 353 2.03 -0.14 -31.07
C ASN A 353 2.06 -0.01 -29.54
N VAL A 354 3.03 0.74 -29.00
CA VAL A 354 3.13 1.04 -27.56
C VAL A 354 1.86 1.72 -27.07
N LEU A 355 1.39 2.76 -27.78
CA LEU A 355 0.18 3.50 -27.40
C LEU A 355 -1.08 2.65 -27.50
N LYS A 356 -1.22 1.87 -28.57
CA LYS A 356 -2.34 0.94 -28.72
C LYS A 356 -2.35 -0.11 -27.63
N MET A 357 -1.21 -0.69 -27.31
CA MET A 357 -1.07 -1.67 -26.25
C MET A 357 -1.39 -1.07 -24.87
N GLN A 358 -0.94 0.15 -24.59
CA GLN A 358 -1.29 0.86 -23.35
C GLN A 358 -2.80 1.08 -23.23
N ASP A 359 -3.43 1.56 -24.30
CA ASP A 359 -4.87 1.80 -24.35
C ASP A 359 -5.68 0.51 -24.14
N ASP A 360 -5.30 -0.58 -24.81
CA ASP A 360 -5.92 -1.90 -24.68
C ASP A 360 -5.75 -2.46 -23.26
N ILE A 361 -4.56 -2.37 -22.66
CA ILE A 361 -4.31 -2.80 -21.27
C ILE A 361 -5.16 -1.99 -20.29
N CYS A 362 -5.22 -0.67 -20.46
CA CYS A 362 -6.00 0.20 -19.57
C CYS A 362 -7.50 -0.06 -19.70
N LYS A 363 -8.04 -0.19 -20.92
CA LYS A 363 -9.48 -0.44 -21.17
C LYS A 363 -9.93 -1.82 -20.70
N SER A 364 -9.11 -2.84 -20.94
CA SER A 364 -9.42 -4.22 -20.52
C SER A 364 -9.09 -4.52 -19.06
N ASN A 365 -8.42 -3.59 -18.36
CA ASN A 365 -7.86 -3.80 -17.03
C ASN A 365 -6.94 -5.06 -16.93
N LEU A 366 -6.23 -5.36 -18.01
CA LEU A 366 -5.39 -6.57 -18.12
C LEU A 366 -4.27 -6.60 -17.07
N ALA A 367 -3.69 -5.45 -16.72
CA ALA A 367 -2.66 -5.35 -15.69
C ALA A 367 -3.22 -5.51 -14.25
N GLY A 368 -4.54 -5.57 -14.10
CA GLY A 368 -5.22 -5.67 -12.80
C GLY A 368 -5.44 -4.34 -12.11
N VAL A 369 -6.34 -4.34 -11.12
CA VAL A 369 -6.68 -3.16 -10.34
C VAL A 369 -5.47 -2.71 -9.52
N GLY A 370 -5.10 -1.43 -9.64
CA GLY A 370 -4.01 -0.81 -8.86
C GLY A 370 -2.66 -0.79 -9.57
N THR A 371 -2.47 -1.50 -10.68
CA THR A 371 -1.27 -1.37 -11.52
C THR A 371 -1.39 -0.09 -12.37
N LYS A 372 -0.40 0.79 -12.26
CA LYS A 372 -0.32 1.98 -13.12
C LYS A 372 0.44 1.67 -14.39
N VAL A 373 -0.17 1.97 -15.53
CA VAL A 373 0.41 1.74 -16.84
C VAL A 373 0.79 3.07 -17.46
N LEU A 374 2.04 3.20 -17.88
CA LEU A 374 2.56 4.41 -18.54
C LEU A 374 3.45 4.03 -19.72
N SER A 375 3.64 4.95 -20.64
CA SER A 375 4.56 4.79 -21.77
C SER A 375 5.65 5.85 -21.76
N VAL A 376 6.85 5.44 -22.15
CA VAL A 376 7.96 6.35 -22.44
C VAL A 376 8.43 6.06 -23.84
N LEU A 377 8.21 7.03 -24.74
CA LEU A 377 8.50 6.94 -26.16
C LEU A 377 9.83 7.63 -26.50
N ASP A 378 10.40 7.32 -27.65
CA ASP A 378 11.60 7.98 -28.13
C ASP A 378 11.36 9.48 -28.38
N GLY A 379 12.39 10.30 -28.20
CA GLY A 379 12.22 11.75 -28.27
C GLY A 379 11.87 12.27 -29.67
N ASP A 380 12.25 11.54 -30.71
CA ASP A 380 12.00 11.91 -32.10
C ASP A 380 10.56 11.70 -32.57
N VAL A 381 9.78 10.87 -31.88
CA VAL A 381 8.36 10.66 -32.20
C VAL A 381 7.43 11.72 -31.61
N LYS A 382 7.93 12.57 -30.73
CA LYS A 382 7.10 13.59 -30.06
C LYS A 382 6.35 14.53 -31.01
N PRO A 383 6.97 15.08 -32.08
CA PRO A 383 6.25 15.92 -33.04
C PRO A 383 5.12 15.18 -33.76
N ASP A 384 5.38 13.94 -34.18
CA ASP A 384 4.39 13.12 -34.88
C ASP A 384 3.23 12.76 -33.94
N PHE A 385 3.51 12.41 -32.68
CA PHE A 385 2.49 12.18 -31.66
C PHE A 385 1.64 13.44 -31.43
N GLU A 386 2.26 14.61 -31.28
CA GLU A 386 1.51 15.88 -31.05
C GLU A 386 0.64 16.23 -32.26
N GLN A 387 1.11 16.01 -33.48
CA GLN A 387 0.36 16.30 -34.70
C GLN A 387 -0.79 15.30 -34.91
N LEU A 388 -0.52 14.00 -34.82
CA LEU A 388 -1.50 12.96 -35.21
C LEU A 388 -2.51 12.63 -34.12
N TYR A 389 -2.09 12.57 -32.88
CA TYR A 389 -2.92 12.07 -31.79
C TYR A 389 -3.44 13.16 -30.86
N LYS A 390 -2.58 14.06 -30.40
CA LYS A 390 -2.99 15.12 -29.48
C LYS A 390 -3.98 16.10 -30.11
N GLN A 391 -3.76 16.47 -31.37
CA GLN A 391 -4.67 17.36 -32.13
C GLN A 391 -6.00 16.67 -32.44
N LYS A 392 -6.03 15.34 -32.62
CA LYS A 392 -7.24 14.56 -32.87
C LYS A 392 -7.94 14.09 -31.60
N GLY A 393 -7.45 14.42 -30.43
CA GLY A 393 -7.99 14.01 -29.16
C GLY A 393 -7.87 12.52 -28.83
N LEU A 394 -6.96 11.80 -29.53
CA LEU A 394 -6.68 10.39 -29.28
C LEU A 394 -5.69 10.24 -28.11
N TYR A 395 -5.87 9.21 -27.32
CA TYR A 395 -4.97 8.83 -26.20
C TYR A 395 -4.77 9.93 -25.12
N THR A 396 -5.69 10.87 -24.98
CA THR A 396 -5.60 11.99 -24.01
C THR A 396 -5.62 11.53 -22.56
N ASN A 397 -6.15 10.34 -22.29
CA ASN A 397 -6.26 9.76 -20.94
C ASN A 397 -5.07 8.88 -20.56
N LEU A 398 -4.10 8.68 -21.48
CA LEU A 398 -2.93 7.86 -21.21
C LEU A 398 -1.82 8.70 -20.57
N THR A 399 -1.07 8.07 -19.67
CA THR A 399 0.14 8.66 -19.08
C THR A 399 1.31 8.38 -20.02
N ILE A 400 1.80 9.41 -20.70
CA ILE A 400 2.85 9.30 -21.72
C ILE A 400 3.95 10.31 -21.45
N ASN A 401 5.20 9.91 -21.67
CA ASN A 401 6.35 10.82 -21.69
C ASN A 401 7.31 10.40 -22.82
N PHE A 402 8.37 11.18 -23.01
CA PHE A 402 9.35 10.99 -24.05
C PHE A 402 10.76 10.95 -23.47
N LEU A 403 11.63 10.11 -24.06
CA LEU A 403 13.06 10.19 -23.80
C LEU A 403 13.60 11.56 -24.28
N PRO A 404 14.65 12.08 -23.63
CA PRO A 404 15.29 13.32 -24.10
C PRO A 404 16.18 13.12 -25.35
N ILE A 405 16.27 11.87 -25.83
CA ILE A 405 17.11 11.44 -26.96
C ILE A 405 16.26 10.77 -28.03
N HIS A 406 16.80 10.70 -29.24
CA HIS A 406 16.25 9.94 -30.35
C HIS A 406 16.52 8.43 -30.18
N SER A 407 16.05 7.60 -31.14
CA SER A 407 16.41 6.19 -31.17
C SER A 407 17.93 5.99 -31.18
N LEU A 408 18.39 4.81 -30.73
CA LEU A 408 19.82 4.53 -30.58
C LEU A 408 20.59 4.69 -31.92
N GLU A 409 20.00 4.23 -33.00
CA GLU A 409 20.60 4.33 -34.32
C GLU A 409 20.83 5.79 -34.71
N LYS A 410 19.83 6.64 -34.54
CA LYS A 410 19.95 8.08 -34.82
C LYS A 410 20.93 8.76 -33.89
N TYR A 411 20.88 8.44 -32.58
CA TYR A 411 21.79 9.02 -31.62
C TYR A 411 23.25 8.69 -31.93
N LEU A 412 23.56 7.42 -32.20
CA LEU A 412 24.93 7.00 -32.54
C LEU A 412 25.40 7.62 -33.85
N HIS A 413 24.54 7.65 -34.86
CA HIS A 413 24.85 8.27 -36.12
C HIS A 413 25.11 9.76 -35.97
N GLU A 414 24.28 10.47 -35.23
CA GLU A 414 24.46 11.90 -34.95
C GLU A 414 25.78 12.19 -34.24
N LYS A 415 26.08 11.46 -33.16
CA LYS A 415 27.32 11.69 -32.37
C LYS A 415 28.60 11.29 -33.11
N ILE A 416 28.57 10.20 -33.83
CA ILE A 416 29.78 9.62 -34.50
C ILE A 416 30.02 10.20 -35.90
N ILE A 417 28.96 10.35 -36.70
CA ILE A 417 29.08 10.71 -38.13
C ILE A 417 28.83 12.19 -38.35
N VAL A 418 27.72 12.73 -37.83
CA VAL A 418 27.28 14.12 -38.09
C VAL A 418 28.07 15.11 -37.25
N ASN A 419 27.98 15.02 -35.93
CA ASN A 419 28.59 15.98 -35.02
C ASN A 419 30.06 15.69 -34.72
N LYS A 420 30.51 14.44 -34.98
CA LYS A 420 31.88 13.98 -34.75
C LYS A 420 32.35 14.31 -33.31
N ASP A 421 31.52 13.99 -32.34
CA ASP A 421 31.82 14.21 -30.90
C ASP A 421 33.08 13.42 -30.54
N ALA A 422 34.21 14.14 -30.38
CA ALA A 422 35.52 13.51 -30.20
C ALA A 422 35.63 12.69 -28.92
N ASP A 423 34.98 13.14 -27.82
CA ASP A 423 35.01 12.47 -26.54
C ASP A 423 34.17 11.19 -26.57
N PHE A 424 32.97 11.27 -27.19
CA PHE A 424 32.09 10.12 -27.38
C PHE A 424 32.71 9.08 -28.32
N PHE A 425 33.28 9.54 -29.43
CA PHE A 425 33.97 8.69 -30.39
C PHE A 425 35.15 7.94 -29.73
N LYS A 426 35.97 8.67 -28.97
CA LYS A 426 37.11 8.07 -28.25
C LYS A 426 36.63 7.04 -27.24
N GLU A 427 35.65 7.38 -26.42
CA GLU A 427 35.14 6.49 -25.37
C GLU A 427 34.55 5.20 -25.94
N ILE A 428 33.76 5.26 -27.02
CA ILE A 428 33.27 4.08 -27.73
C ILE A 428 34.42 3.28 -28.35
N GLY A 429 35.36 3.95 -29.03
CA GLY A 429 36.52 3.33 -29.63
C GLY A 429 37.35 2.55 -28.64
N ASP A 430 37.74 3.21 -27.53
CA ASP A 430 38.57 2.63 -26.47
C ASP A 430 37.87 1.46 -25.76
N ARG A 431 36.55 1.51 -25.66
CA ARG A 431 35.78 0.50 -24.91
C ARG A 431 35.47 -0.74 -25.73
N PHE A 432 35.12 -0.58 -27.01
CA PHE A 432 34.57 -1.66 -27.82
C PHE A 432 35.37 -2.03 -29.04
N PHE A 433 36.17 -1.13 -29.61
CA PHE A 433 36.85 -1.33 -30.89
C PHE A 433 38.37 -1.48 -30.74
N LYS A 434 38.80 -2.59 -30.11
CA LYS A 434 40.21 -2.84 -29.77
C LYS A 434 40.96 -3.61 -30.86
N VAL A 435 40.30 -4.43 -31.66
CA VAL A 435 40.92 -5.23 -32.71
C VAL A 435 40.91 -4.45 -34.02
N LYS A 436 39.75 -3.92 -34.41
CA LYS A 436 39.58 -3.01 -35.53
C LYS A 436 39.09 -1.68 -34.97
N SER A 437 39.81 -0.61 -35.23
CA SER A 437 39.49 0.70 -34.64
C SER A 437 38.14 1.23 -35.14
N LEU A 438 37.43 1.98 -34.31
CA LEU A 438 36.16 2.62 -34.70
C LEU A 438 36.36 3.51 -35.95
N LYS A 439 37.53 4.18 -36.06
CA LYS A 439 37.85 4.99 -37.21
C LYS A 439 37.88 4.16 -38.51
N GLU A 440 38.53 3.02 -38.52
CA GLU A 440 38.58 2.11 -39.69
C GLU A 440 37.19 1.60 -40.03
N VAL A 441 36.34 1.31 -39.04
CA VAL A 441 34.95 0.89 -39.27
C VAL A 441 34.15 2.00 -39.91
N VAL A 442 34.25 3.23 -39.43
CA VAL A 442 33.55 4.41 -39.96
C VAL A 442 34.07 4.79 -41.38
N ASP A 443 35.38 4.73 -41.61
CA ASP A 443 35.96 5.07 -42.89
C ASP A 443 35.58 4.05 -43.97
N SER A 444 35.37 2.79 -43.62
CA SER A 444 34.95 1.72 -44.53
C SER A 444 33.44 1.67 -44.83
N LEU A 445 32.63 2.51 -44.20
CA LEU A 445 31.18 2.56 -44.42
C LEU A 445 30.83 3.23 -45.74
N ILE A 446 30.07 2.51 -46.59
CA ILE A 446 29.65 2.97 -47.93
C ILE A 446 28.44 3.94 -47.84
N LYS A 447 27.47 3.67 -46.95
CA LYS A 447 26.25 4.47 -46.81
C LYS A 447 26.31 5.27 -45.48
N LYS A 448 26.96 6.42 -45.51
CA LYS A 448 27.16 7.28 -44.29
C LYS A 448 25.91 8.04 -43.85
N ASN A 449 24.87 8.15 -44.68
CA ASN A 449 23.67 8.97 -44.38
C ASN A 449 22.43 8.13 -44.00
N ASP A 450 22.59 6.85 -43.67
CA ASP A 450 21.50 5.95 -43.29
C ASP A 450 21.77 5.44 -41.85
N ASP A 451 20.99 5.89 -40.91
CA ASP A 451 21.16 5.59 -39.48
C ASP A 451 21.11 4.09 -39.21
N LYS A 452 20.14 3.38 -39.81
CA LYS A 452 19.99 1.93 -39.65
C LYS A 452 21.10 1.14 -40.33
N ALA A 453 21.51 1.57 -41.52
CA ALA A 453 22.63 0.93 -42.19
C ALA A 453 23.93 1.12 -41.41
N PHE A 454 24.14 2.30 -40.84
CA PHE A 454 25.28 2.59 -39.96
C PHE A 454 25.27 1.69 -38.73
N TYR A 455 24.14 1.65 -38.00
CA TYR A 455 23.99 0.83 -36.79
C TYR A 455 24.26 -0.65 -37.10
N ASN A 456 23.60 -1.20 -38.11
CA ASN A 456 23.78 -2.61 -38.48
C ASN A 456 25.22 -2.94 -38.85
N TYR A 457 25.91 -2.03 -39.52
CA TYR A 457 27.33 -2.19 -39.87
C TYR A 457 28.22 -2.14 -38.62
N LEU A 458 27.92 -1.24 -37.68
CA LEU A 458 28.64 -1.15 -36.43
C LEU A 458 28.47 -2.45 -35.60
N ILE A 459 27.25 -2.94 -35.43
CA ILE A 459 26.96 -4.20 -34.75
C ILE A 459 27.62 -5.41 -35.42
N LYS A 460 27.64 -5.48 -36.72
CA LYS A 460 28.34 -6.54 -37.44
C LYS A 460 29.82 -6.57 -37.09
N ASN A 461 30.50 -5.40 -37.12
CA ASN A 461 31.90 -5.30 -36.75
C ASN A 461 32.18 -5.61 -35.25
N LEU A 462 31.22 -5.32 -34.37
CA LEU A 462 31.32 -5.69 -32.98
C LEU A 462 31.21 -7.19 -32.75
N LYS A 463 30.27 -7.86 -33.43
CA LYS A 463 30.12 -9.33 -33.40
C LYS A 463 31.36 -10.04 -33.91
N GLU A 464 32.00 -9.52 -34.99
CA GLU A 464 33.28 -10.01 -35.51
C GLU A 464 34.42 -9.89 -34.47
N GLN A 465 34.32 -8.96 -33.51
CA GLN A 465 35.26 -8.78 -32.41
C GLN A 465 34.84 -9.50 -31.13
N GLY A 466 33.79 -10.34 -31.18
CA GLY A 466 33.31 -11.12 -30.05
C GLY A 466 32.46 -10.35 -29.05
N ILE A 467 31.90 -9.18 -29.44
CA ILE A 467 31.05 -8.37 -28.60
C ILE A 467 29.59 -8.55 -29.03
N GLU A 468 28.79 -9.08 -28.10
CA GLU A 468 27.36 -9.23 -28.29
C GLU A 468 26.62 -7.88 -28.27
N GLU A 469 25.61 -7.74 -29.13
CA GLU A 469 24.82 -6.52 -29.30
C GLU A 469 24.23 -6.03 -27.98
N ASN A 470 23.65 -6.92 -27.17
CA ASN A 470 23.06 -6.57 -25.89
C ASN A 470 24.07 -5.93 -24.92
N VAL A 471 25.30 -6.44 -24.90
CA VAL A 471 26.38 -5.90 -24.06
C VAL A 471 26.78 -4.50 -24.52
N PHE A 472 26.87 -4.32 -25.84
CA PHE A 472 27.14 -3.01 -26.43
C PHE A 472 26.03 -2.00 -26.09
N VAL A 473 24.79 -2.35 -26.37
CA VAL A 473 23.62 -1.47 -26.12
C VAL A 473 23.57 -1.07 -24.65
N GLN A 474 23.65 -2.02 -23.72
CA GLN A 474 23.63 -1.72 -22.30
C GLN A 474 24.71 -0.71 -21.87
N LYS A 475 25.94 -0.92 -22.33
CA LYS A 475 27.08 -0.03 -21.98
C LYS A 475 26.97 1.34 -22.64
N VAL A 476 26.46 1.42 -23.86
CA VAL A 476 26.18 2.71 -24.52
C VAL A 476 25.08 3.46 -23.78
N CYS A 477 24.04 2.77 -23.31
CA CYS A 477 23.00 3.40 -22.49
C CYS A 477 23.54 4.00 -21.19
N GLU A 478 24.47 3.33 -20.50
CA GLU A 478 25.18 3.89 -19.33
C GLU A 478 25.94 5.18 -19.70
N MET A 479 26.57 5.22 -20.88
CA MET A 479 27.29 6.42 -21.36
C MET A 479 26.33 7.56 -21.70
N ILE A 480 25.23 7.26 -22.39
CA ILE A 480 24.17 8.22 -22.73
C ILE A 480 23.58 8.82 -21.46
N TYR A 481 23.22 7.99 -20.49
CA TYR A 481 22.68 8.43 -19.21
C TYR A 481 23.58 9.44 -18.48
N ARG A 482 24.91 9.27 -18.55
CA ARG A 482 25.86 10.20 -17.93
C ARG A 482 26.04 11.51 -18.69
N LYS A 483 25.84 11.51 -20.00
CA LYS A 483 26.13 12.65 -20.88
C LYS A 483 24.92 13.53 -21.17
N GLU A 484 23.72 12.96 -21.17
CA GLU A 484 22.48 13.64 -21.53
C GLU A 484 21.67 14.05 -20.28
N ASP A 485 20.93 15.15 -20.40
CA ASP A 485 20.08 15.65 -19.28
C ASP A 485 18.79 14.82 -19.16
N MET A 486 18.74 13.96 -18.16
CA MET A 486 17.58 13.12 -17.82
C MET A 486 16.66 13.76 -16.78
N SER A 487 16.90 15.00 -16.35
CA SER A 487 16.20 15.64 -15.19
C SER A 487 14.68 15.73 -15.38
N LYS A 488 14.22 16.03 -16.58
CA LYS A 488 12.78 16.13 -16.88
C LYS A 488 12.08 14.78 -16.81
N LEU A 489 12.72 13.73 -17.34
CA LEU A 489 12.19 12.36 -17.28
C LEU A 489 12.23 11.84 -15.86
N LEU A 490 13.31 12.09 -15.11
CA LEU A 490 13.40 11.75 -13.69
C LEU A 490 12.28 12.41 -12.88
N THR A 491 12.04 13.71 -13.08
CA THR A 491 10.97 14.45 -12.40
C THR A 491 9.59 13.85 -12.72
N PHE A 492 9.35 13.47 -13.97
CA PHE A 492 8.11 12.83 -14.38
C PHE A 492 7.93 11.47 -13.69
N LEU A 493 8.95 10.61 -13.67
CA LEU A 493 8.90 9.31 -13.00
C LEU A 493 8.67 9.47 -11.50
N GLN A 494 9.39 10.39 -10.85
CA GLN A 494 9.21 10.69 -9.42
C GLN A 494 7.77 11.09 -9.10
N LYS A 495 7.19 12.02 -9.86
CA LYS A 495 5.78 12.43 -9.69
C LYS A 495 4.80 11.29 -9.93
N THR A 496 5.03 10.49 -10.98
CA THR A 496 4.15 9.36 -11.33
C THR A 496 4.20 8.28 -10.27
N PHE A 497 5.36 8.05 -9.68
CA PHE A 497 5.57 7.04 -8.64
C PHE A 497 5.18 7.51 -7.23
N GLN A 498 4.87 8.77 -7.02
CA GLN A 498 4.39 9.33 -5.73
C GLN A 498 2.86 9.39 -5.65
N ASN A 499 2.18 9.48 -6.79
CA ASN A 499 0.73 9.50 -6.91
C ASN A 499 0.14 8.08 -6.97
#